data_563aa2b17970c6f0245a23c3d2acc777
#
_entry.id   563aa2b17970c6f0245a23c3d2acc777
#
_cell.length_a   1.000
_cell.length_b   1.000
_cell.length_c   1.000
_cell.angle_alpha   90.00
_cell.angle_beta   90.00
_cell.angle_gamma   90.00
#
_symmetry.space_group_name_H-M   'P 1'
#
loop_
_entity.id
_entity.type
_entity.pdbx_description
1 polymer ?
#
loop_
_entity_poly.entity_id
_entity_poly.type
_entity_poly.pdbx_seq_one_letter_code
_entity_poly.pdbx_strand_id
1 'polypeptide(L)'
;MSLLNDLVNNYLQKDLKEVLTKVGIQSDKITDNNRQILKEVTLAQWLLESARTESELAIKANNFGGLKWRHPDMQGFAEPLKIKVPSEPEEVEFCKFTNIDAFIIGYWKFLTRTPYKGLEDYTNTPENFLGFLKCKGYSSDPNYVTKVVNLLPEAQSLLANASGVAILPPVEQLQLIRVPQEVEVGQSFRVEGIGRLADSGKVLSVTIDDRFPGPNVPIKEGGKWQFDFVFKQEGDRRMILTLEDQTLAIAIKVVVPFDNKLDEETQQPTASSVLGAKVIQLSGSVGIGGVNKADDVKAVKARLHELGYTWAGDPNSATIDRGLFDAIKLFQSIIAGRSTVNGDGRVDVGQMTHRWLQAANAPQWVLMPNSDPDNGLVNGELAETEDNHDYGTHWLADAIKEIAQDYQNSYRQTHPTAGLFAINDVSLPHGGDTPDHQGHETGMMCDVFLPKKNGAFGGIFWSSSEYDQDATRAILKSIRKHKLVKPRAVFFNDPKLITEGLCAFASGHHHHIHFEINPPLRS
;
A
#
# COMPACT_ATOMS: atom_id res chain seq x y z
N MET A 1 10.84 24.12 -30.58
CA MET A 1 10.29 22.88 -29.96
C MET A 1 10.47 22.98 -28.46
N SER A 2 9.59 22.39 -27.64
CA SER A 2 9.80 22.42 -26.17
C SER A 2 10.87 21.40 -25.77
N LEU A 3 11.60 21.67 -24.69
CA LEU A 3 12.60 20.74 -24.14
C LEU A 3 12.02 19.33 -23.90
N LEU A 4 10.73 19.25 -23.53
CA LEU A 4 10.00 17.98 -23.41
C LEU A 4 9.92 17.23 -24.74
N ASN A 5 9.53 17.90 -25.82
CA ASN A 5 9.48 17.28 -27.15
C ASN A 5 10.86 16.81 -27.62
N ASP A 6 11.90 17.58 -27.32
CA ASP A 6 13.27 17.20 -27.67
C ASP A 6 13.71 15.95 -26.86
N LEU A 7 13.38 15.86 -25.57
CA LEU A 7 13.65 14.67 -24.73
C LEU A 7 12.93 13.44 -25.29
N VAL A 8 11.63 13.55 -25.56
CA VAL A 8 10.81 12.44 -26.06
C VAL A 8 11.30 11.95 -27.42
N ASN A 9 11.56 12.87 -28.36
CA ASN A 9 12.04 12.53 -29.71
C ASN A 9 13.42 11.85 -29.67
N ASN A 10 14.35 12.37 -28.87
CA ASN A 10 15.66 11.76 -28.71
C ASN A 10 15.55 10.37 -28.08
N TYR A 11 14.70 10.19 -27.06
CA TYR A 11 14.56 8.91 -26.39
C TYR A 11 13.89 7.88 -27.27
N LEU A 12 12.88 8.26 -28.05
CA LEU A 12 12.19 7.38 -28.99
C LEU A 12 13.16 6.76 -30.01
N GLN A 13 14.08 7.59 -30.55
CA GLN A 13 15.03 7.17 -31.56
C GLN A 13 16.16 6.27 -31.04
N LYS A 14 16.34 6.16 -29.70
CA LYS A 14 17.38 5.30 -29.14
C LYS A 14 17.00 3.83 -29.21
N ASP A 15 17.90 3.01 -29.73
CA ASP A 15 17.86 1.58 -29.48
C ASP A 15 18.28 1.30 -28.02
N LEU A 16 17.31 0.95 -27.19
CA LEU A 16 17.57 0.73 -25.78
C LEU A 16 18.50 -0.47 -25.56
N LYS A 17 18.47 -1.49 -26.43
CA LYS A 17 19.39 -2.63 -26.37
C LYS A 17 20.83 -2.18 -26.53
N GLU A 18 21.12 -1.31 -27.51
CA GLU A 18 22.45 -0.76 -27.71
C GLU A 18 22.90 0.10 -26.52
N VAL A 19 22.00 0.96 -25.98
CA VAL A 19 22.31 1.80 -24.82
C VAL A 19 22.65 0.95 -23.61
N LEU A 20 21.85 -0.06 -23.29
CA LEU A 20 22.07 -0.96 -22.16
C LEU A 20 23.37 -1.74 -22.29
N THR A 21 23.65 -2.29 -23.48
CA THR A 21 24.91 -2.99 -23.78
C THR A 21 26.12 -2.06 -23.61
N LYS A 22 26.04 -0.85 -24.13
CA LYS A 22 27.12 0.16 -24.05
C LYS A 22 27.51 0.51 -22.61
N VAL A 23 26.57 0.53 -21.69
CA VAL A 23 26.83 0.82 -20.28
C VAL A 23 27.15 -0.39 -19.43
N GLY A 24 27.05 -1.61 -20.00
CA GLY A 24 27.39 -2.88 -19.32
C GLY A 24 26.25 -3.53 -18.57
N ILE A 25 24.99 -3.20 -18.88
CA ILE A 25 23.81 -3.96 -18.43
C ILE A 25 23.64 -5.18 -19.33
N GLN A 26 23.27 -6.35 -18.76
CA GLN A 26 23.08 -7.61 -19.50
C GLN A 26 21.82 -7.55 -20.36
N SER A 27 21.88 -6.82 -21.48
CA SER A 27 20.73 -6.53 -22.34
C SER A 27 20.07 -7.77 -22.95
N ASP A 28 20.80 -8.89 -23.06
CA ASP A 28 20.26 -10.16 -23.59
C ASP A 28 19.29 -10.84 -22.61
N LYS A 29 19.33 -10.49 -21.33
CA LYS A 29 18.34 -10.91 -20.34
C LYS A 29 17.02 -10.11 -20.43
N ILE A 30 17.02 -8.99 -21.13
CA ILE A 30 15.87 -8.08 -21.22
C ILE A 30 15.20 -8.27 -22.58
N THR A 31 13.97 -8.81 -22.59
CA THR A 31 13.19 -9.04 -23.81
C THR A 31 12.81 -7.73 -24.52
N ASP A 32 12.40 -7.78 -25.78
CA ASP A 32 11.93 -6.61 -26.51
C ASP A 32 10.72 -5.96 -25.82
N ASN A 33 9.80 -6.79 -25.33
CA ASN A 33 8.65 -6.32 -24.56
C ASN A 33 9.10 -5.58 -23.27
N ASN A 34 10.06 -6.13 -22.54
CA ASN A 34 10.57 -5.49 -21.32
C ASN A 34 11.33 -4.20 -21.66
N ARG A 35 12.03 -4.12 -22.80
CA ARG A 35 12.65 -2.88 -23.27
C ARG A 35 11.61 -1.78 -23.57
N GLN A 36 10.46 -2.15 -24.12
CA GLN A 36 9.36 -1.21 -24.32
C GLN A 36 8.81 -0.72 -22.97
N ILE A 37 8.56 -1.61 -22.02
CA ILE A 37 8.16 -1.26 -20.64
C ILE A 37 9.18 -0.31 -20.02
N LEU A 38 10.48 -0.59 -20.15
CA LEU A 38 11.53 0.28 -19.62
C LEU A 38 11.52 1.67 -20.27
N LYS A 39 11.27 1.79 -21.57
CA LYS A 39 11.14 3.10 -22.21
C LYS A 39 10.00 3.93 -21.63
N GLU A 40 8.86 3.30 -21.42
CA GLU A 40 7.67 3.97 -20.90
C GLU A 40 7.85 4.39 -19.44
N VAL A 41 8.30 3.47 -18.59
CA VAL A 41 8.46 3.73 -17.17
C VAL A 41 9.58 4.73 -16.86
N THR A 42 10.70 4.67 -17.60
CA THR A 42 11.78 5.65 -17.39
C THR A 42 11.40 7.03 -17.89
N LEU A 43 10.64 7.14 -18.98
CA LEU A 43 10.10 8.45 -19.38
C LEU A 43 9.13 8.99 -18.32
N ALA A 44 8.21 8.17 -17.80
CA ALA A 44 7.31 8.56 -16.71
C ALA A 44 8.08 9.02 -15.46
N GLN A 45 9.16 8.33 -15.10
CA GLN A 45 10.07 8.71 -14.03
C GLN A 45 10.72 10.06 -14.29
N TRP A 46 11.24 10.29 -15.50
CA TRP A 46 11.87 11.58 -15.86
C TRP A 46 10.87 12.73 -15.88
N LEU A 47 9.60 12.49 -16.26
CA LEU A 47 8.55 13.49 -16.15
C LEU A 47 8.32 13.90 -14.69
N LEU A 48 8.34 12.96 -13.75
CA LEU A 48 8.21 13.25 -12.33
C LEU A 48 9.39 14.04 -11.80
N GLU A 49 10.61 13.52 -11.98
CA GLU A 49 11.86 14.05 -11.41
C GLU A 49 12.22 15.44 -11.96
N SER A 50 11.81 15.74 -13.19
CA SER A 50 12.12 17.00 -13.86
C SER A 50 10.97 18.01 -13.87
N ALA A 51 9.84 17.73 -13.21
CA ALA A 51 8.61 18.53 -13.35
C ALA A 51 8.26 18.76 -14.84
N ARG A 52 8.22 17.69 -15.63
CA ARG A 52 8.01 17.73 -17.10
C ARG A 52 9.01 18.62 -17.83
N THR A 53 10.28 18.50 -17.47
CA THR A 53 11.42 19.27 -18.00
C THR A 53 11.49 20.74 -17.57
N GLU A 54 10.64 21.19 -16.66
CA GLU A 54 10.59 22.58 -16.18
C GLU A 54 11.52 22.85 -14.98
N SER A 55 12.07 21.80 -14.34
CA SER A 55 12.97 21.96 -13.20
C SER A 55 14.27 22.66 -13.59
N GLU A 56 14.86 23.40 -12.64
CA GLU A 56 16.15 24.06 -12.82
C GLU A 56 17.24 23.06 -13.24
N LEU A 57 17.19 21.85 -12.69
CA LEU A 57 18.14 20.78 -12.98
C LEU A 57 17.99 20.26 -14.43
N ALA A 58 16.77 20.13 -14.92
CA ALA A 58 16.51 19.76 -16.31
C ALA A 58 17.03 20.83 -17.28
N ILE A 59 16.75 22.11 -17.01
CA ILE A 59 17.10 23.23 -17.89
C ILE A 59 18.61 23.51 -17.90
N LYS A 60 19.27 23.52 -16.73
CA LYS A 60 20.70 23.91 -16.61
C LYS A 60 21.67 22.76 -16.79
N ALA A 61 21.22 21.52 -16.57
CA ALA A 61 22.10 20.36 -16.51
C ALA A 61 21.69 19.19 -17.44
N ASN A 62 20.61 19.30 -18.21
CA ASN A 62 20.04 18.19 -18.97
C ASN A 62 19.85 16.93 -18.10
N ASN A 63 19.54 17.10 -16.82
CA ASN A 63 19.40 16.01 -15.86
C ASN A 63 17.92 15.85 -15.50
N PHE A 64 17.25 14.97 -16.24
CA PHE A 64 15.82 14.74 -16.10
C PHE A 64 15.48 13.66 -15.04
N GLY A 65 16.50 12.96 -14.52
CA GLY A 65 16.32 11.89 -13.54
C GLY A 65 16.74 12.26 -12.10
N GLY A 66 17.02 13.54 -11.81
CA GLY A 66 17.44 13.95 -10.47
C GLY A 66 18.78 13.37 -10.01
N LEU A 67 19.64 12.94 -10.94
CA LEU A 67 20.83 12.16 -10.64
C LEU A 67 21.90 12.99 -9.89
N LYS A 68 22.17 12.60 -8.64
CA LYS A 68 23.27 13.17 -7.83
C LYS A 68 24.63 12.71 -8.39
N TRP A 69 25.62 13.62 -8.36
CA TRP A 69 26.97 13.28 -8.78
C TRP A 69 27.58 12.16 -7.92
N ARG A 70 28.21 11.18 -8.55
CA ARG A 70 28.87 10.05 -7.89
C ARG A 70 30.23 9.80 -8.54
N HIS A 71 31.29 10.24 -7.89
CA HIS A 71 32.67 9.96 -8.31
C HIS A 71 33.13 8.61 -7.74
N PRO A 72 33.89 7.76 -8.50
CA PRO A 72 34.27 7.93 -9.91
C PRO A 72 33.24 7.41 -10.92
N ASP A 73 32.10 6.84 -10.47
CA ASP A 73 31.17 6.07 -11.30
C ASP A 73 30.62 6.86 -12.50
N MET A 74 30.43 8.17 -12.35
CA MET A 74 29.87 9.05 -13.38
C MET A 74 30.93 9.83 -14.15
N GLN A 75 32.22 9.67 -13.81
CA GLN A 75 33.31 10.33 -14.53
C GLN A 75 33.35 9.90 -15.99
N GLY A 76 33.43 10.86 -16.92
CA GLY A 76 33.39 10.62 -18.37
C GLY A 76 31.96 10.50 -18.97
N PHE A 77 30.92 10.48 -18.13
CA PHE A 77 29.51 10.49 -18.56
C PHE A 77 28.81 11.81 -18.22
N ALA A 78 29.21 12.46 -17.16
CA ALA A 78 28.70 13.76 -16.72
C ALA A 78 29.79 14.57 -16.02
N GLU A 79 29.48 15.83 -15.72
CA GLU A 79 30.28 16.72 -14.88
C GLU A 79 29.50 17.06 -13.59
N PRO A 80 30.18 17.37 -12.47
CA PRO A 80 29.51 17.85 -11.27
C PRO A 80 28.97 19.27 -11.46
N LEU A 81 27.73 19.49 -11.01
CA LEU A 81 27.11 20.82 -10.93
C LEU A 81 26.51 20.99 -9.53
N LYS A 82 26.91 22.03 -8.82
CA LYS A 82 26.34 22.37 -7.52
C LYS A 82 25.02 23.13 -7.68
N ILE A 83 23.99 22.67 -7.05
CA ILE A 83 22.66 23.29 -7.02
C ILE A 83 22.15 23.34 -5.58
N LYS A 84 21.60 24.50 -5.18
CA LYS A 84 20.91 24.64 -3.90
C LYS A 84 19.52 24.04 -3.99
N VAL A 85 19.28 23.00 -3.22
CA VAL A 85 17.96 22.35 -3.09
C VAL A 85 17.30 22.85 -1.81
N PRO A 86 16.03 23.31 -1.85
CA PRO A 86 15.36 23.87 -0.67
C PRO A 86 15.31 22.95 0.56
N SER A 87 15.30 21.64 0.35
CA SER A 87 15.27 20.62 1.42
C SER A 87 16.65 20.31 2.02
N GLU A 88 17.75 20.80 1.44
CA GLU A 88 19.10 20.47 1.89
C GLU A 88 19.79 21.70 2.52
N PRO A 89 20.52 21.53 3.63
CA PRO A 89 21.21 22.65 4.30
C PRO A 89 22.32 23.26 3.44
N GLU A 90 22.98 22.45 2.61
CA GLU A 90 24.09 22.85 1.73
C GLU A 90 23.75 22.63 0.25
N GLU A 91 24.62 23.14 -0.66
CA GLU A 91 24.52 22.83 -2.08
C GLU A 91 24.82 21.35 -2.33
N VAL A 92 24.01 20.71 -3.17
CA VAL A 92 24.17 19.30 -3.56
C VAL A 92 24.79 19.22 -4.95
N GLU A 93 25.74 18.32 -5.13
CA GLU A 93 26.34 18.05 -6.44
C GLU A 93 25.46 17.09 -7.24
N PHE A 94 25.01 17.54 -8.40
CA PHE A 94 24.25 16.76 -9.38
C PHE A 94 25.06 16.51 -10.65
N CYS A 95 24.67 15.49 -11.42
CA CYS A 95 25.22 15.24 -12.74
C CYS A 95 24.76 16.31 -13.72
N LYS A 96 25.68 16.95 -14.42
CA LYS A 96 25.42 17.80 -15.58
C LYS A 96 25.82 17.07 -16.84
N PHE A 97 24.89 16.92 -17.75
CA PHE A 97 25.07 16.26 -19.05
C PHE A 97 25.22 17.31 -20.16
N THR A 98 26.04 17.01 -21.15
CA THR A 98 26.30 17.92 -22.26
C THR A 98 25.08 18.15 -23.16
N ASN A 99 24.21 17.11 -23.27
CA ASN A 99 22.98 17.15 -24.03
C ASN A 99 22.04 15.98 -23.58
N ILE A 100 20.86 15.89 -24.19
CA ILE A 100 19.86 14.86 -23.91
C ILE A 100 20.40 13.44 -24.18
N ASP A 101 21.14 13.24 -25.25
CA ASP A 101 21.75 11.95 -25.59
C ASP A 101 22.73 11.48 -24.53
N ALA A 102 23.56 12.37 -24.03
CA ALA A 102 24.48 12.10 -22.93
C ALA A 102 23.72 11.77 -21.63
N PHE A 103 22.60 12.45 -21.37
CA PHE A 103 21.73 12.13 -20.24
C PHE A 103 21.15 10.72 -20.37
N ILE A 104 20.58 10.34 -21.51
CA ILE A 104 19.97 9.01 -21.69
C ILE A 104 21.01 7.92 -21.41
N ILE A 105 22.21 8.03 -21.95
CA ILE A 105 23.29 7.07 -21.70
C ILE A 105 23.74 7.13 -20.23
N GLY A 106 23.91 8.33 -19.69
CA GLY A 106 24.33 8.57 -18.31
C GLY A 106 23.33 8.07 -17.28
N TYR A 107 22.01 8.14 -17.56
CA TYR A 107 20.98 7.58 -16.71
C TYR A 107 21.16 6.05 -16.55
N TRP A 108 21.30 5.33 -17.66
CA TRP A 108 21.52 3.89 -17.60
C TRP A 108 22.89 3.53 -17.01
N LYS A 109 23.92 4.36 -17.26
CA LYS A 109 25.23 4.23 -16.58
C LYS A 109 25.11 4.40 -15.08
N PHE A 110 24.32 5.36 -14.60
CA PHE A 110 24.06 5.55 -13.19
C PHE A 110 23.46 4.31 -12.52
N LEU A 111 22.60 3.58 -13.24
CA LEU A 111 21.96 2.35 -12.79
C LEU A 111 22.86 1.09 -12.88
N THR A 112 24.09 1.19 -13.41
CA THR A 112 25.06 0.08 -13.31
C THR A 112 25.84 0.06 -11.99
N ARG A 113 25.65 1.08 -11.15
CA ARG A 113 26.34 1.18 -9.85
C ARG A 113 25.94 0.07 -8.90
N THR A 114 26.82 -0.20 -7.93
CA THR A 114 26.65 -1.32 -6.96
C THR A 114 25.26 -1.44 -6.34
N PRO A 115 24.55 -0.36 -5.92
CA PRO A 115 23.21 -0.51 -5.38
C PRO A 115 22.20 -1.14 -6.34
N TYR A 116 22.37 -0.92 -7.65
CA TYR A 116 21.42 -1.34 -8.69
C TYR A 116 21.84 -2.59 -9.47
N LYS A 117 22.84 -3.35 -8.98
CA LYS A 117 23.23 -4.62 -9.61
C LYS A 117 22.07 -5.60 -9.61
N GLY A 118 21.86 -6.31 -10.74
CA GLY A 118 20.74 -7.22 -10.93
C GLY A 118 19.46 -6.54 -11.41
N LEU A 119 19.52 -5.29 -11.83
CA LEU A 119 18.41 -4.54 -12.39
C LEU A 119 17.67 -5.28 -13.51
N GLU A 120 18.42 -6.03 -14.33
CA GLU A 120 17.90 -6.80 -15.46
C GLU A 120 16.85 -7.84 -15.08
N ASP A 121 16.85 -8.30 -13.83
CA ASP A 121 15.88 -9.27 -13.31
C ASP A 121 14.54 -8.64 -12.90
N TYR A 122 14.44 -7.29 -12.91
CA TYR A 122 13.28 -6.52 -12.46
C TYR A 122 12.65 -5.65 -13.56
N THR A 123 12.80 -6.04 -14.82
CA THR A 123 12.40 -5.23 -15.98
C THR A 123 11.05 -5.61 -16.59
N ASN A 124 10.36 -6.57 -16.02
CA ASN A 124 9.15 -7.20 -16.59
C ASN A 124 7.86 -6.40 -16.35
N THR A 125 7.82 -5.49 -15.36
CA THR A 125 6.73 -4.55 -15.13
C THR A 125 7.25 -3.19 -14.64
N PRO A 126 6.51 -2.10 -14.84
CA PRO A 126 6.87 -0.78 -14.30
C PRO A 126 7.07 -0.80 -12.78
N GLU A 127 6.18 -1.46 -12.06
CA GLU A 127 6.19 -1.54 -10.60
C GLU A 127 7.44 -2.30 -10.10
N ASN A 128 7.81 -3.41 -10.75
CA ASN A 128 9.00 -4.18 -10.39
C ASN A 128 10.26 -3.35 -10.57
N PHE A 129 10.37 -2.66 -11.72
CA PHE A 129 11.51 -1.78 -11.99
C PHE A 129 11.61 -0.63 -10.98
N LEU A 130 10.53 0.08 -10.74
CA LEU A 130 10.50 1.22 -9.83
C LEU A 130 10.66 0.78 -8.36
N GLY A 131 10.02 -0.33 -7.98
CA GLY A 131 10.15 -0.93 -6.65
C GLY A 131 11.60 -1.33 -6.35
N PHE A 132 12.27 -1.98 -7.32
CA PHE A 132 13.71 -2.27 -7.21
C PHE A 132 14.53 -0.99 -7.03
N LEU A 133 14.30 0.05 -7.85
CA LEU A 133 15.04 1.31 -7.73
C LEU A 133 14.80 1.99 -6.36
N LYS A 134 13.55 2.02 -5.89
CA LYS A 134 13.19 2.58 -4.57
C LYS A 134 13.90 1.82 -3.45
N CYS A 135 13.80 0.50 -3.42
CA CYS A 135 14.48 -0.36 -2.43
C CYS A 135 16.02 -0.19 -2.41
N LYS A 136 16.59 0.26 -3.53
CA LYS A 136 18.03 0.54 -3.64
C LYS A 136 18.38 2.01 -3.38
N GLY A 137 17.44 2.79 -2.84
CA GLY A 137 17.66 4.17 -2.41
C GLY A 137 17.69 5.19 -3.55
N TYR A 138 16.99 4.92 -4.68
CA TYR A 138 16.85 5.92 -5.75
C TYR A 138 16.01 7.12 -5.30
N SER A 139 14.94 6.85 -4.56
CA SER A 139 14.08 7.87 -3.97
C SER A 139 13.69 7.48 -2.54
N SER A 140 13.65 8.46 -1.64
CA SER A 140 13.13 8.33 -0.27
C SER A 140 11.63 8.62 -0.18
N ASP A 141 10.97 8.99 -1.30
CA ASP A 141 9.54 9.25 -1.31
C ASP A 141 8.75 7.94 -1.16
N PRO A 142 7.96 7.74 -0.09
CA PRO A 142 7.17 6.53 0.11
C PRO A 142 6.20 6.25 -1.05
N ASN A 143 5.63 7.28 -1.66
CA ASN A 143 4.70 7.19 -2.77
C ASN A 143 5.37 7.23 -4.16
N TYR A 144 6.69 7.05 -4.22
CA TYR A 144 7.46 7.20 -5.46
C TYR A 144 6.94 6.33 -6.60
N VAL A 145 6.76 5.03 -6.35
CA VAL A 145 6.29 4.07 -7.35
C VAL A 145 4.92 4.49 -7.89
N THR A 146 3.97 4.77 -7.00
CA THR A 146 2.62 5.22 -7.38
C THR A 146 2.63 6.51 -8.18
N LYS A 147 3.46 7.49 -7.77
CA LYS A 147 3.58 8.77 -8.49
C LYS A 147 4.09 8.58 -9.92
N VAL A 148 5.10 7.72 -10.12
CA VAL A 148 5.64 7.43 -11.46
C VAL A 148 4.64 6.62 -12.29
N VAL A 149 4.04 5.57 -11.71
CA VAL A 149 3.03 4.73 -12.39
C VAL A 149 1.83 5.57 -12.86
N ASN A 150 1.40 6.54 -12.08
CA ASN A 150 0.33 7.47 -12.48
C ASN A 150 0.69 8.35 -13.69
N LEU A 151 1.97 8.48 -14.03
CA LEU A 151 2.45 9.20 -15.22
C LEU A 151 2.67 8.30 -16.43
N LEU A 152 2.55 6.97 -16.30
CA LEU A 152 2.71 6.04 -17.43
C LEU A 152 1.80 6.36 -18.61
N PRO A 153 0.49 6.66 -18.44
CA PRO A 153 -0.37 7.01 -19.58
C PRO A 153 0.11 8.25 -20.33
N GLU A 154 0.65 9.25 -19.59
CA GLU A 154 1.24 10.45 -20.18
C GLU A 154 2.51 10.12 -20.98
N ALA A 155 3.42 9.33 -20.41
CA ALA A 155 4.65 8.91 -21.06
C ALA A 155 4.39 8.09 -22.33
N GLN A 156 3.46 7.14 -22.28
CA GLN A 156 3.02 6.34 -23.41
C GLN A 156 2.45 7.21 -24.53
N SER A 157 1.57 8.17 -24.18
CA SER A 157 1.00 9.12 -25.14
C SER A 157 2.06 9.99 -25.81
N LEU A 158 3.05 10.47 -25.05
CA LEU A 158 4.16 11.28 -25.58
C LEU A 158 5.03 10.48 -26.56
N LEU A 159 5.37 9.22 -26.23
CA LEU A 159 6.16 8.34 -27.11
C LEU A 159 5.38 7.99 -28.39
N ALA A 160 4.10 7.71 -28.29
CA ALA A 160 3.24 7.41 -29.42
C ALA A 160 3.08 8.60 -30.38
N ASN A 161 2.82 9.79 -29.85
CA ASN A 161 2.69 11.01 -30.64
C ASN A 161 3.99 11.37 -31.37
N ALA A 162 5.15 11.18 -30.75
CA ALA A 162 6.45 11.45 -31.34
C ALA A 162 6.82 10.43 -32.44
N SER A 163 6.32 9.21 -32.40
CA SER A 163 6.59 8.18 -33.40
C SER A 163 5.89 8.44 -34.75
N GLY A 164 5.00 9.43 -34.82
CA GLY A 164 4.17 9.69 -36.02
C GLY A 164 3.14 8.59 -36.30
N VAL A 165 3.12 7.57 -35.44
CA VAL A 165 2.09 6.56 -35.40
C VAL A 165 1.04 7.09 -34.43
N ALA A 166 -0.08 7.56 -34.94
CA ALA A 166 -1.27 7.77 -34.17
C ALA A 166 -1.79 6.40 -33.70
N ILE A 167 -1.09 5.83 -32.73
CA ILE A 167 -1.55 4.67 -31.98
C ILE A 167 -1.23 4.98 -30.52
N LEU A 168 -2.21 5.56 -29.85
CA LEU A 168 -2.46 5.14 -28.49
C LEU A 168 -2.58 3.62 -28.56
N PRO A 169 -1.94 2.81 -27.65
CA PRO A 169 -2.55 1.53 -27.36
C PRO A 169 -3.98 1.93 -27.00
N PRO A 170 -4.98 1.41 -27.69
CA PRO A 170 -6.33 1.76 -27.34
C PRO A 170 -6.45 1.36 -25.86
N VAL A 171 -6.97 2.27 -25.03
CA VAL A 171 -7.78 1.81 -23.92
C VAL A 171 -8.90 1.08 -24.65
N GLU A 172 -8.66 -0.22 -24.92
CA GLU A 172 -9.57 -1.04 -25.73
C GLU A 172 -10.87 -1.23 -24.97
N GLN A 173 -10.88 -0.90 -23.67
CA GLN A 173 -12.00 -1.06 -22.76
C GLN A 173 -12.01 0.03 -21.69
N LEU A 174 -13.18 0.26 -21.11
CA LEU A 174 -13.35 1.09 -19.91
C LEU A 174 -12.45 0.58 -18.78
N GLN A 175 -11.70 1.49 -18.15
CA GLN A 175 -10.82 1.18 -17.03
C GLN A 175 -11.12 2.07 -15.84
N LEU A 176 -11.04 1.50 -14.64
CA LEU A 176 -11.11 2.23 -13.38
C LEU A 176 -9.75 2.85 -13.05
N ILE A 177 -9.77 4.13 -12.66
CA ILE A 177 -8.63 4.81 -12.06
C ILE A 177 -8.76 4.81 -10.55
N ARG A 178 -9.99 5.06 -10.06
CA ARG A 178 -10.27 5.16 -8.63
C ARG A 178 -11.68 4.72 -8.30
N VAL A 179 -11.80 3.84 -7.31
CA VAL A 179 -13.05 3.47 -6.67
C VAL A 179 -12.74 2.97 -5.26
N PRO A 180 -13.48 3.41 -4.24
CA PRO A 180 -13.35 2.82 -2.91
C PRO A 180 -13.92 1.40 -2.91
N GLN A 181 -13.24 0.49 -2.21
CA GLN A 181 -13.74 -0.88 -2.05
C GLN A 181 -14.82 -0.99 -0.97
N GLU A 182 -14.81 -0.06 -0.01
CA GLU A 182 -15.78 0.03 1.08
C GLU A 182 -16.24 1.48 1.26
N VAL A 183 -17.53 1.69 1.48
CA VAL A 183 -18.14 3.00 1.72
C VAL A 183 -19.22 2.89 2.81
N GLU A 184 -19.48 3.97 3.52
CA GLU A 184 -20.56 4.00 4.51
C GLU A 184 -21.91 4.30 3.86
N VAL A 185 -22.98 3.73 4.41
CA VAL A 185 -24.36 4.08 4.01
C VAL A 185 -24.57 5.58 4.18
N GLY A 186 -25.05 6.22 3.12
CA GLY A 186 -25.31 7.67 3.11
C GLY A 186 -24.08 8.54 2.85
N GLN A 187 -22.89 8.00 2.79
CA GLN A 187 -21.67 8.72 2.43
C GLN A 187 -21.51 8.84 0.92
N SER A 188 -21.19 10.03 0.43
CA SER A 188 -20.84 10.25 -0.97
C SER A 188 -19.41 9.80 -1.23
N PHE A 189 -19.22 9.03 -2.29
CA PHE A 189 -17.90 8.61 -2.78
C PHE A 189 -17.77 8.84 -4.27
N ARG A 190 -16.53 8.92 -4.74
CA ARG A 190 -16.22 9.18 -6.15
C ARG A 190 -15.71 7.94 -6.86
N VAL A 191 -16.22 7.71 -8.07
CA VAL A 191 -15.75 6.72 -9.03
C VAL A 191 -15.14 7.45 -10.21
N GLU A 192 -13.91 7.11 -10.57
CA GLU A 192 -13.16 7.74 -11.65
C GLU A 192 -12.58 6.68 -12.57
N GLY A 193 -12.55 6.99 -13.87
CA GLY A 193 -11.96 6.10 -14.85
C GLY A 193 -11.64 6.77 -16.18
N ILE A 194 -11.19 5.94 -17.11
CA ILE A 194 -10.84 6.33 -18.46
C ILE A 194 -11.44 5.33 -19.46
N GLY A 195 -11.92 5.82 -20.59
CA GLY A 195 -12.34 5.05 -21.74
C GLY A 195 -11.50 5.39 -22.96
N ARG A 196 -11.84 4.82 -24.11
CA ARG A 196 -11.20 5.11 -25.40
C ARG A 196 -11.32 6.61 -25.73
N LEU A 197 -10.32 7.21 -26.34
CA LEU A 197 -10.41 8.60 -26.84
C LEU A 197 -11.58 8.79 -27.81
N ALA A 198 -11.88 7.77 -28.63
CA ALA A 198 -13.01 7.76 -29.55
C ALA A 198 -14.38 7.80 -28.84
N ASP A 199 -14.42 7.56 -27.53
CA ASP A 199 -15.64 7.61 -26.73
C ASP A 199 -15.87 8.99 -26.08
N SER A 200 -14.98 9.94 -26.29
CA SER A 200 -15.16 11.33 -25.85
C SER A 200 -16.49 11.91 -26.39
N GLY A 201 -17.29 12.46 -25.51
CA GLY A 201 -18.62 12.98 -25.82
C GLY A 201 -19.76 11.95 -25.73
N LYS A 202 -19.46 10.67 -25.62
CA LYS A 202 -20.45 9.62 -25.33
C LYS A 202 -20.85 9.62 -23.86
N VAL A 203 -21.93 8.89 -23.56
CA VAL A 203 -22.47 8.79 -22.21
C VAL A 203 -22.40 7.34 -21.74
N LEU A 204 -21.72 7.12 -20.62
CA LEU A 204 -21.62 5.86 -19.92
C LEU A 204 -22.89 5.66 -19.08
N SER A 205 -23.56 4.53 -19.21
CA SER A 205 -24.66 4.16 -18.34
C SER A 205 -24.17 3.35 -17.14
N VAL A 206 -24.75 3.60 -15.97
CA VAL A 206 -24.44 2.85 -14.75
C VAL A 206 -25.68 2.08 -14.32
N THR A 207 -25.52 0.80 -14.02
CA THR A 207 -26.57 -0.05 -13.44
C THR A 207 -26.11 -0.52 -12.06
N ILE A 208 -27.00 -0.46 -11.07
CA ILE A 208 -26.73 -0.85 -9.69
C ILE A 208 -27.42 -2.20 -9.43
N ASP A 209 -26.68 -3.15 -8.85
CA ASP A 209 -27.17 -4.49 -8.48
C ASP A 209 -27.91 -5.21 -9.62
N ASP A 210 -27.36 -5.07 -10.83
CA ASP A 210 -27.83 -5.67 -12.09
C ASP A 210 -29.26 -5.26 -12.55
N ARG A 211 -29.93 -4.30 -11.86
CA ARG A 211 -31.33 -3.97 -12.14
C ARG A 211 -31.76 -2.51 -11.91
N PHE A 212 -31.07 -1.77 -11.08
CA PHE A 212 -31.46 -0.37 -10.79
C PHE A 212 -30.67 0.61 -11.64
N PRO A 213 -31.32 1.60 -12.27
CA PRO A 213 -30.59 2.61 -13.03
C PRO A 213 -29.77 3.51 -12.10
N GLY A 214 -28.52 3.70 -12.44
CA GLY A 214 -27.61 4.66 -11.84
C GLY A 214 -27.48 5.95 -12.67
N PRO A 215 -26.45 6.78 -12.41
CA PRO A 215 -26.23 8.01 -13.15
C PRO A 215 -25.80 7.75 -14.60
N ASN A 216 -26.14 8.68 -15.49
CA ASN A 216 -25.55 8.78 -16.81
C ASN A 216 -24.29 9.65 -16.73
N VAL A 217 -23.13 9.10 -17.12
CA VAL A 217 -21.82 9.72 -16.91
C VAL A 217 -21.20 10.12 -18.25
N PRO A 218 -21.05 11.42 -18.54
CA PRO A 218 -20.43 11.86 -19.80
C PRO A 218 -18.91 11.56 -19.77
N ILE A 219 -18.41 11.01 -20.87
CA ILE A 219 -16.98 10.86 -21.11
C ILE A 219 -16.44 12.18 -21.64
N LYS A 220 -15.53 12.79 -20.89
CA LYS A 220 -14.90 14.07 -21.21
C LYS A 220 -13.84 13.91 -22.30
N GLU A 221 -13.38 15.04 -22.84
CA GLU A 221 -12.22 15.08 -23.72
C GLU A 221 -11.02 14.37 -23.07
N GLY A 222 -10.32 13.53 -23.84
CA GLY A 222 -9.25 12.67 -23.32
C GLY A 222 -9.74 11.34 -22.72
N GLY A 223 -11.03 10.97 -22.90
CA GLY A 223 -11.59 9.70 -22.46
C GLY A 223 -11.89 9.62 -20.96
N LYS A 224 -11.65 10.67 -20.18
CA LYS A 224 -11.86 10.69 -18.72
C LYS A 224 -13.33 10.75 -18.36
N TRP A 225 -13.74 9.99 -17.33
CA TRP A 225 -15.07 10.03 -16.77
C TRP A 225 -15.01 9.91 -15.24
N GLN A 226 -15.97 10.54 -14.57
CA GLN A 226 -16.11 10.49 -13.13
C GLN A 226 -17.54 10.79 -12.70
N PHE A 227 -17.96 10.22 -11.57
CA PHE A 227 -19.22 10.55 -10.92
C PHE A 227 -19.12 10.31 -9.41
N ASP A 228 -19.97 11.02 -8.67
CA ASP A 228 -20.16 10.81 -7.24
C ASP A 228 -21.44 9.97 -7.04
N PHE A 229 -21.41 9.05 -6.08
CA PHE A 229 -22.55 8.18 -5.77
C PHE A 229 -22.73 8.00 -4.27
N VAL A 230 -23.95 7.62 -3.86
CA VAL A 230 -24.33 7.35 -2.47
C VAL A 230 -25.18 6.09 -2.42
N PHE A 231 -24.75 5.09 -1.67
CA PHE A 231 -25.59 3.96 -1.35
C PHE A 231 -26.45 4.25 -0.11
N LYS A 232 -27.74 3.88 -0.17
CA LYS A 232 -28.69 4.08 0.94
C LYS A 232 -28.93 2.82 1.79
N GLN A 233 -28.34 1.70 1.42
CA GLN A 233 -28.48 0.43 2.11
C GLN A 233 -27.15 -0.29 2.17
N GLU A 234 -26.87 -0.96 3.27
CA GLU A 234 -25.70 -1.80 3.46
C GLU A 234 -25.69 -3.05 2.58
N GLY A 235 -24.54 -3.70 2.51
CA GLY A 235 -24.33 -4.98 1.84
C GLY A 235 -23.30 -4.89 0.71
N ASP A 236 -22.99 -6.04 0.13
CA ASP A 236 -22.16 -6.13 -1.06
C ASP A 236 -22.96 -5.61 -2.25
N ARG A 237 -22.50 -4.50 -2.83
CA ARG A 237 -23.19 -3.80 -3.93
C ARG A 237 -22.37 -3.96 -5.21
N ARG A 238 -23.05 -3.96 -6.34
CA ARG A 238 -22.43 -4.06 -7.64
C ARG A 238 -22.84 -2.90 -8.53
N MET A 239 -21.85 -2.24 -9.15
CA MET A 239 -22.07 -1.27 -10.21
C MET A 239 -21.61 -1.87 -11.54
N ILE A 240 -22.43 -1.80 -12.55
CA ILE A 240 -22.08 -2.15 -13.92
C ILE A 240 -22.10 -0.88 -14.75
N LEU A 241 -20.93 -0.54 -15.30
CA LEU A 241 -20.75 0.59 -16.20
C LEU A 241 -20.75 0.06 -17.62
N THR A 242 -21.65 0.55 -18.46
CA THR A 242 -21.80 0.08 -19.84
C THR A 242 -21.66 1.24 -20.82
N LEU A 243 -20.86 1.04 -21.84
CA LEU A 243 -20.70 1.94 -22.96
C LEU A 243 -20.67 1.11 -24.25
N GLU A 244 -21.77 1.12 -25.01
CA GLU A 244 -21.91 0.34 -26.27
C GLU A 244 -21.59 -1.16 -26.03
N ASP A 245 -20.46 -1.64 -26.59
CA ASP A 245 -19.96 -3.02 -26.49
C ASP A 245 -19.08 -3.28 -25.25
N GLN A 246 -18.83 -2.27 -24.43
CA GLN A 246 -17.94 -2.36 -23.27
C GLN A 246 -18.72 -2.41 -21.96
N THR A 247 -18.31 -3.29 -21.07
CA THR A 247 -18.89 -3.43 -19.73
C THR A 247 -17.80 -3.55 -18.70
N LEU A 248 -17.89 -2.75 -17.62
CA LEU A 248 -16.99 -2.77 -16.47
C LEU A 248 -17.79 -2.99 -15.20
N ALA A 249 -17.52 -4.05 -14.48
CA ALA A 249 -18.18 -4.38 -13.22
C ALA A 249 -17.33 -3.97 -12.01
N ILE A 250 -17.94 -3.30 -11.05
CA ILE A 250 -17.34 -2.84 -9.81
C ILE A 250 -18.10 -3.46 -8.65
N ALA A 251 -17.40 -4.08 -7.72
CA ALA A 251 -17.95 -4.52 -6.45
C ALA A 251 -17.56 -3.53 -5.36
N ILE A 252 -18.53 -3.05 -4.57
CA ILE A 252 -18.33 -2.12 -3.47
C ILE A 252 -19.05 -2.68 -2.25
N LYS A 253 -18.34 -2.79 -1.14
CA LYS A 253 -18.93 -3.13 0.14
C LYS A 253 -19.49 -1.88 0.79
N VAL A 254 -20.78 -1.85 1.04
CA VAL A 254 -21.46 -0.76 1.74
C VAL A 254 -21.70 -1.19 3.18
N VAL A 255 -21.10 -0.46 4.10
CA VAL A 255 -21.24 -0.73 5.54
C VAL A 255 -22.14 0.33 6.16
N VAL A 256 -22.88 -0.02 7.18
CA VAL A 256 -23.57 1.00 7.97
C VAL A 256 -22.54 1.92 8.59
N PRO A 257 -22.78 3.25 8.61
CA PRO A 257 -21.99 4.14 9.45
C PRO A 257 -21.93 3.54 10.85
N PHE A 258 -20.78 3.63 11.50
CA PHE A 258 -20.62 3.15 12.87
C PHE A 258 -21.67 3.87 13.76
N ASP A 259 -22.92 3.40 13.67
CA ASP A 259 -24.02 3.84 14.52
C ASP A 259 -24.19 2.84 15.65
N ASN A 260 -24.32 3.36 16.84
CA ASN A 260 -24.40 2.68 18.13
C ASN A 260 -25.56 1.67 18.30
N LYS A 261 -26.11 1.12 17.23
CA LYS A 261 -27.32 0.29 17.27
C LYS A 261 -27.16 -1.04 16.56
N LEU A 262 -26.34 -1.94 17.07
CA LEU A 262 -26.54 -3.37 16.82
C LEU A 262 -25.97 -4.15 18.00
N ASP A 263 -26.88 -4.58 18.84
CA ASP A 263 -26.67 -5.58 19.87
C ASP A 263 -27.48 -6.82 19.58
N GLU A 264 -26.92 -7.91 20.10
CA GLU A 264 -27.48 -9.21 20.39
C GLU A 264 -27.23 -10.29 19.32
N GLU A 265 -26.19 -11.09 19.57
CA GLU A 265 -26.37 -12.49 19.91
C GLU A 265 -25.07 -13.14 20.41
N THR A 266 -25.23 -13.94 21.44
CA THR A 266 -24.25 -14.60 22.30
C THR A 266 -23.60 -15.80 21.65
N GLN A 267 -22.27 -15.96 21.71
CA GLN A 267 -21.59 -17.27 21.87
C GLN A 267 -20.17 -17.17 22.44
N GLN A 268 -19.79 -18.17 23.22
CA GLN A 268 -18.69 -18.23 24.17
C GLN A 268 -17.26 -18.37 23.59
N PRO A 269 -16.21 -17.93 24.31
CA PRO A 269 -14.83 -17.86 23.86
C PRO A 269 -13.93 -19.00 24.38
N THR A 270 -12.83 -19.24 23.66
CA THR A 270 -11.67 -20.00 24.11
C THR A 270 -10.49 -19.08 24.42
N ALA A 271 -9.77 -19.36 25.49
CA ALA A 271 -8.92 -18.49 26.25
C ALA A 271 -7.55 -18.14 25.61
N SER A 272 -7.14 -16.88 25.75
CA SER A 272 -5.76 -16.42 25.89
C SER A 272 -5.75 -15.10 26.68
N SER A 273 -4.79 -14.90 27.55
CA SER A 273 -4.52 -13.81 28.51
C SER A 273 -5.50 -12.62 28.52
N VAL A 274 -6.66 -12.81 29.07
CA VAL A 274 -7.73 -11.82 29.15
C VAL A 274 -7.53 -11.00 30.43
N LEU A 275 -7.39 -9.67 30.32
CA LEU A 275 -7.34 -8.75 31.48
C LEU A 275 -8.58 -8.79 32.38
N GLY A 276 -9.62 -9.51 31.98
CA GLY A 276 -10.91 -9.61 32.65
C GLY A 276 -11.84 -8.42 32.37
N ALA A 277 -13.14 -8.68 32.44
CA ALA A 277 -14.14 -7.61 32.32
C ALA A 277 -13.97 -6.59 33.45
N LYS A 278 -14.02 -5.29 33.10
CA LYS A 278 -13.88 -4.19 34.06
C LYS A 278 -15.03 -3.21 33.94
N VAL A 279 -15.83 -3.11 34.98
CA VAL A 279 -16.91 -2.11 35.01
C VAL A 279 -16.31 -0.72 35.10
N ILE A 280 -16.65 0.14 34.12
CA ILE A 280 -16.33 1.57 34.10
C ILE A 280 -17.66 2.32 34.22
N GLN A 281 -17.88 3.02 35.33
CA GLN A 281 -19.08 3.84 35.48
C GLN A 281 -18.83 5.24 34.94
N LEU A 282 -19.53 5.61 33.89
CA LEU A 282 -19.51 6.97 33.35
C LEU A 282 -20.83 7.68 33.63
N SER A 283 -20.77 8.91 34.07
CA SER A 283 -21.92 9.79 34.29
C SER A 283 -22.14 10.78 33.15
N GLY A 284 -21.22 10.86 32.21
CA GLY A 284 -21.26 11.69 31.02
C GLY A 284 -20.28 11.17 29.94
N SER A 285 -20.45 11.62 28.69
CA SER A 285 -19.56 11.27 27.58
C SER A 285 -18.18 11.88 27.75
N VAL A 286 -17.16 11.16 27.25
CA VAL A 286 -15.75 11.55 27.30
C VAL A 286 -15.16 11.65 25.90
N GLY A 287 -14.42 12.70 25.60
CA GLY A 287 -13.75 12.92 24.32
C GLY A 287 -14.27 14.11 23.55
N ILE A 288 -14.18 14.09 22.22
CA ILE A 288 -14.53 15.21 21.34
C ILE A 288 -16.02 15.57 21.50
N GLY A 289 -16.31 16.82 21.90
CA GLY A 289 -17.67 17.26 22.10
C GLY A 289 -18.43 16.58 23.25
N GLY A 290 -17.72 15.81 24.09
CA GLY A 290 -18.28 15.12 25.24
C GLY A 290 -18.52 16.06 26.43
N VAL A 291 -19.22 15.56 27.46
CA VAL A 291 -19.48 16.28 28.75
C VAL A 291 -18.18 16.44 29.54
N ASN A 292 -17.25 15.45 29.41
CA ASN A 292 -15.88 15.47 29.95
C ASN A 292 -15.78 15.77 31.45
N LYS A 293 -16.64 15.13 32.25
CA LYS A 293 -16.53 15.23 33.71
C LYS A 293 -15.19 14.64 34.19
N ALA A 294 -14.58 15.27 35.18
CA ALA A 294 -13.23 14.94 35.64
C ALA A 294 -13.04 13.47 35.96
N ASP A 295 -13.96 12.85 36.68
CA ASP A 295 -13.85 11.44 37.08
C ASP A 295 -14.07 10.49 35.90
N ASP A 296 -14.99 10.85 34.99
CA ASP A 296 -15.24 10.08 33.77
C ASP A 296 -14.00 10.09 32.84
N VAL A 297 -13.35 11.26 32.68
CA VAL A 297 -12.11 11.38 31.87
C VAL A 297 -11.00 10.52 32.46
N LYS A 298 -10.78 10.57 33.78
CA LYS A 298 -9.79 9.74 34.46
C LYS A 298 -10.08 8.25 34.29
N ALA A 299 -11.33 7.85 34.44
CA ALA A 299 -11.74 6.45 34.29
C ALA A 299 -11.46 5.90 32.88
N VAL A 300 -11.77 6.68 31.83
CA VAL A 300 -11.48 6.30 30.43
C VAL A 300 -9.97 6.24 30.19
N LYS A 301 -9.20 7.26 30.61
CA LYS A 301 -7.75 7.26 30.46
C LYS A 301 -7.10 6.07 31.19
N ALA A 302 -7.50 5.82 32.44
CA ALA A 302 -6.96 4.69 33.21
C ALA A 302 -7.21 3.36 32.49
N ARG A 303 -8.40 3.16 31.92
CA ARG A 303 -8.69 1.94 31.19
C ARG A 303 -7.91 1.84 29.88
N LEU A 304 -7.79 2.92 29.13
CA LEU A 304 -6.96 2.95 27.91
C LEU A 304 -5.50 2.62 28.22
N HIS A 305 -4.94 3.17 29.31
CA HIS A 305 -3.59 2.81 29.77
C HIS A 305 -3.44 1.34 30.12
N GLU A 306 -4.39 0.75 30.85
CA GLU A 306 -4.38 -0.70 31.17
C GLU A 306 -4.42 -1.54 29.90
N LEU A 307 -5.11 -1.06 28.84
CA LEU A 307 -5.17 -1.71 27.55
C LEU A 307 -3.96 -1.40 26.65
N GLY A 308 -2.94 -0.67 27.15
CA GLY A 308 -1.71 -0.40 26.42
C GLY A 308 -1.69 0.91 25.62
N TYR A 309 -2.79 1.67 25.60
CA TYR A 309 -2.87 2.97 24.90
C TYR A 309 -2.28 4.08 25.78
N THR A 310 -0.99 4.00 26.08
CA THR A 310 -0.30 4.85 27.07
C THR A 310 -0.25 6.32 26.68
N TRP A 311 -0.37 6.66 25.42
CA TRP A 311 -0.41 8.03 24.92
C TRP A 311 -1.75 8.75 25.14
N ALA A 312 -2.76 8.08 25.71
CA ALA A 312 -4.02 8.70 26.07
C ALA A 312 -3.89 9.79 27.16
N GLY A 313 -2.67 10.09 27.59
CA GLY A 313 -2.33 11.10 28.59
C GLY A 313 -2.38 10.55 30.02
N ASP A 314 -1.93 11.34 31.01
CA ASP A 314 -1.87 10.93 32.42
C ASP A 314 -3.26 10.46 32.93
N PRO A 315 -3.39 9.20 33.40
CA PRO A 315 -4.64 8.63 33.89
C PRO A 315 -5.20 9.33 35.14
N ASN A 316 -4.36 10.07 35.88
CA ASN A 316 -4.77 10.85 37.04
C ASN A 316 -5.22 12.28 36.69
N SER A 317 -5.02 12.70 35.44
CA SER A 317 -5.40 14.03 34.95
C SER A 317 -6.77 14.02 34.28
N ALA A 318 -7.60 15.00 34.64
CA ALA A 318 -8.88 15.24 33.97
C ALA A 318 -8.76 16.08 32.69
N THR A 319 -7.52 16.43 32.29
CA THR A 319 -7.30 17.20 31.06
C THR A 319 -7.63 16.35 29.83
N ILE A 320 -8.44 16.88 28.93
CA ILE A 320 -8.68 16.29 27.61
C ILE A 320 -7.67 16.89 26.62
N ASP A 321 -7.04 16.04 25.84
CA ASP A 321 -5.99 16.41 24.90
C ASP A 321 -6.04 15.56 23.64
N ARG A 322 -5.19 15.88 22.69
CA ARG A 322 -5.11 15.16 21.41
C ARG A 322 -4.78 13.68 21.60
N GLY A 323 -3.90 13.34 22.56
CA GLY A 323 -3.52 11.94 22.80
C GLY A 323 -4.72 11.09 23.23
N LEU A 324 -5.60 11.63 24.08
CA LEU A 324 -6.85 10.96 24.44
C LEU A 324 -7.76 10.76 23.23
N PHE A 325 -7.92 11.80 22.39
CA PHE A 325 -8.78 11.71 21.21
C PHE A 325 -8.25 10.68 20.20
N ASP A 326 -6.95 10.70 19.95
CA ASP A 326 -6.30 9.78 19.01
C ASP A 326 -6.38 8.33 19.52
N ALA A 327 -6.20 8.11 20.83
CA ALA A 327 -6.36 6.78 21.45
C ALA A 327 -7.81 6.27 21.35
N ILE A 328 -8.81 7.11 21.60
CA ILE A 328 -10.23 6.74 21.45
C ILE A 328 -10.55 6.43 19.98
N LYS A 329 -10.11 7.25 19.02
CA LYS A 329 -10.33 7.01 17.59
C LYS A 329 -9.71 5.70 17.12
N LEU A 330 -8.48 5.41 17.53
CA LEU A 330 -7.80 4.15 17.22
C LEU A 330 -8.58 2.97 17.80
N PHE A 331 -8.93 3.02 19.09
CA PHE A 331 -9.73 1.99 19.75
C PHE A 331 -11.05 1.73 19.03
N GLN A 332 -11.77 2.79 18.65
CA GLN A 332 -13.00 2.71 17.88
C GLN A 332 -12.83 2.06 16.52
N SER A 333 -11.75 2.40 15.82
CA SER A 333 -11.44 1.84 14.50
C SER A 333 -11.11 0.35 14.59
N ILE A 334 -10.38 -0.06 15.62
CA ILE A 334 -10.06 -1.47 15.90
C ILE A 334 -11.33 -2.28 16.13
N ILE A 335 -12.20 -1.85 17.03
CA ILE A 335 -13.43 -2.61 17.35
C ILE A 335 -14.44 -2.63 16.20
N ALA A 336 -14.35 -1.67 15.29
CA ALA A 336 -15.11 -1.64 14.04
C ALA A 336 -14.46 -2.47 12.91
N GLY A 337 -13.28 -3.07 13.12
CA GLY A 337 -12.56 -3.86 12.11
C GLY A 337 -12.05 -3.06 10.92
N ARG A 338 -11.79 -1.75 11.11
CA ARG A 338 -11.31 -0.85 10.05
C ARG A 338 -9.82 -0.98 9.83
N SER A 339 -9.39 -0.73 8.62
CA SER A 339 -7.98 -0.70 8.22
C SER A 339 -7.31 0.66 8.47
N THR A 340 -8.12 1.71 8.59
CA THR A 340 -7.66 3.09 8.83
C THR A 340 -8.30 3.67 10.09
N VAL A 341 -7.64 4.66 10.72
CA VAL A 341 -8.16 5.33 11.91
C VAL A 341 -9.23 6.32 11.52
N ASN A 342 -10.49 5.97 11.82
CA ASN A 342 -11.67 6.76 11.49
C ASN A 342 -12.76 6.65 12.58
N GLY A 343 -12.40 6.97 13.83
CA GLY A 343 -13.34 7.07 14.95
C GLY A 343 -13.79 8.52 15.20
N ASP A 344 -14.91 8.71 15.91
CA ASP A 344 -15.39 10.06 16.29
C ASP A 344 -14.63 10.66 17.49
N GLY A 345 -13.81 9.86 18.17
CA GLY A 345 -13.00 10.30 19.32
C GLY A 345 -13.82 10.56 20.58
N ARG A 346 -15.01 9.93 20.71
CA ARG A 346 -15.89 10.10 21.86
C ARG A 346 -16.40 8.76 22.42
N VAL A 347 -16.39 8.64 23.72
CA VAL A 347 -16.98 7.52 24.48
C VAL A 347 -18.32 7.98 25.03
N ASP A 348 -19.42 7.50 24.47
CA ASP A 348 -20.76 7.75 24.98
C ASP A 348 -21.18 6.69 25.99
N VAL A 349 -21.91 7.11 27.04
CA VAL A 349 -22.32 6.23 28.15
C VAL A 349 -23.21 5.10 27.64
N GLY A 350 -22.81 3.84 27.93
CA GLY A 350 -23.58 2.66 27.54
C GLY A 350 -23.50 2.30 26.05
N GLN A 351 -22.80 3.07 25.23
CA GLN A 351 -22.66 2.81 23.80
C GLN A 351 -21.45 1.88 23.48
N MET A 352 -21.26 1.56 22.22
CA MET A 352 -20.33 0.54 21.76
C MET A 352 -18.91 0.69 22.32
N THR A 353 -18.33 1.88 22.21
CA THR A 353 -16.98 2.15 22.73
C THR A 353 -16.90 1.91 24.24
N HIS A 354 -17.90 2.40 25.01
CA HIS A 354 -17.97 2.18 26.46
C HIS A 354 -18.09 0.69 26.79
N ARG A 355 -18.95 -0.05 26.09
CA ARG A 355 -19.14 -1.50 26.30
C ARG A 355 -17.87 -2.29 25.97
N TRP A 356 -17.15 -1.93 24.90
CA TRP A 356 -15.89 -2.55 24.54
C TRP A 356 -14.76 -2.25 25.53
N LEU A 357 -14.69 -1.02 26.05
CA LEU A 357 -13.74 -0.70 27.12
C LEU A 357 -13.94 -1.56 28.36
N GLN A 358 -15.17 -2.03 28.61
CA GLN A 358 -15.50 -2.89 29.73
C GLN A 358 -15.32 -4.39 29.45
N ALA A 359 -15.22 -4.77 28.18
CA ALA A 359 -15.15 -6.16 27.73
C ALA A 359 -13.90 -6.87 28.28
N ALA A 360 -14.05 -8.18 28.54
CA ALA A 360 -12.95 -9.02 28.97
C ALA A 360 -11.88 -9.16 27.89
N ASN A 361 -12.32 -9.19 26.63
CA ASN A 361 -11.45 -9.28 25.46
C ASN A 361 -11.28 -7.93 24.73
N ALA A 362 -11.38 -6.79 25.44
CA ALA A 362 -11.10 -5.47 24.86
C ALA A 362 -9.73 -5.45 24.17
N PRO A 363 -9.61 -4.80 22.99
CA PRO A 363 -8.32 -4.78 22.28
C PRO A 363 -7.23 -4.14 23.12
N GLN A 364 -6.15 -4.88 23.36
CA GLN A 364 -4.95 -4.39 23.98
C GLN A 364 -3.97 -4.01 22.88
N TRP A 365 -3.30 -2.86 23.04
CA TRP A 365 -2.25 -2.40 22.17
C TRP A 365 -0.91 -2.91 22.69
N VAL A 366 -0.21 -3.71 21.89
CA VAL A 366 0.98 -4.45 22.31
C VAL A 366 2.07 -4.43 21.24
N LEU A 367 3.30 -4.71 21.62
CA LEU A 367 4.33 -5.13 20.67
C LEU A 367 3.97 -6.49 20.08
N MET A 368 4.32 -6.68 18.81
CA MET A 368 4.19 -7.98 18.17
C MET A 368 5.10 -9.02 18.82
N PRO A 369 4.80 -10.32 18.67
CA PRO A 369 5.56 -11.36 19.37
C PRO A 369 7.00 -11.39 18.88
N ASN A 370 7.93 -11.59 19.82
CA ASN A 370 9.32 -11.88 19.49
C ASN A 370 9.44 -13.16 18.67
N SER A 371 10.56 -13.29 17.95
CA SER A 371 10.88 -14.52 17.23
C SER A 371 10.84 -15.74 18.17
N ASP A 372 10.19 -16.78 17.69
CA ASP A 372 10.08 -18.10 18.34
C ASP A 372 10.27 -19.20 17.28
N PRO A 373 11.53 -19.47 16.87
CA PRO A 373 11.83 -20.42 15.80
C PRO A 373 11.34 -21.85 16.08
N ASP A 374 11.25 -22.25 17.35
CA ASP A 374 10.75 -23.57 17.77
C ASP A 374 9.26 -23.73 17.41
N ASN A 375 8.51 -22.64 17.49
CA ASN A 375 7.10 -22.57 17.09
C ASN A 375 6.92 -21.98 15.66
N GLY A 376 7.99 -21.87 14.88
CA GLY A 376 7.95 -21.52 13.48
C GLY A 376 7.88 -20.04 13.15
N LEU A 377 8.03 -19.14 14.14
CA LEU A 377 7.87 -17.70 14.02
C LEU A 377 9.22 -16.97 13.96
N VAL A 378 9.34 -16.03 13.03
CA VAL A 378 10.36 -14.97 13.06
C VAL A 378 9.66 -13.62 13.02
N ASN A 379 10.10 -12.71 13.88
CA ASN A 379 9.75 -11.29 13.77
C ASN A 379 10.91 -10.58 13.07
N GLY A 380 10.72 -10.28 11.78
CA GLY A 380 11.71 -9.63 10.93
C GLY A 380 11.79 -8.12 11.19
N GLU A 381 10.69 -7.52 11.62
CA GLU A 381 10.57 -6.10 11.96
C GLU A 381 11.55 -5.68 13.07
N LEU A 382 11.78 -6.53 14.07
CA LEU A 382 12.74 -6.25 15.15
C LEU A 382 14.19 -6.06 14.66
N ALA A 383 14.50 -6.46 13.43
CA ALA A 383 15.80 -6.26 12.81
C ALA A 383 15.91 -4.91 12.08
N GLU A 384 14.80 -4.25 11.84
CA GLU A 384 14.70 -2.96 11.18
C GLU A 384 14.60 -1.85 12.24
N THR A 385 15.63 -1.00 12.33
CA THR A 385 15.73 -0.02 13.43
C THR A 385 15.18 1.36 13.09
N GLU A 386 14.66 1.57 11.89
CA GLU A 386 14.39 2.91 11.37
C GLU A 386 12.90 3.27 11.25
N ASP A 387 11.97 2.31 11.17
CA ASP A 387 10.56 2.62 10.93
C ASP A 387 9.58 2.23 12.03
N ASN A 388 9.91 1.25 12.89
CA ASN A 388 9.20 0.95 14.14
C ASN A 388 7.73 0.50 13.95
N HIS A 389 7.44 -0.34 12.95
CA HIS A 389 6.11 -0.86 12.63
C HIS A 389 5.74 -2.15 13.37
N ASP A 390 6.21 -2.34 14.61
CA ASP A 390 6.05 -3.58 15.38
C ASP A 390 4.96 -3.50 16.46
N TYR A 391 3.94 -2.69 16.26
CA TYR A 391 2.83 -2.51 17.20
C TYR A 391 1.49 -2.94 16.60
N GLY A 392 0.61 -3.49 17.46
CA GLY A 392 -0.72 -3.87 17.02
C GLY A 392 -1.62 -4.37 18.13
N THR A 393 -2.73 -4.99 17.78
CA THR A 393 -3.65 -5.57 18.77
C THR A 393 -3.12 -6.91 19.26
N HIS A 394 -3.39 -7.26 20.53
CA HIS A 394 -3.10 -8.61 21.03
C HIS A 394 -3.83 -9.70 20.24
N TRP A 395 -4.98 -9.38 19.62
CA TRP A 395 -5.70 -10.31 18.74
C TRP A 395 -4.87 -10.69 17.51
N LEU A 396 -4.15 -9.71 16.93
CA LEU A 396 -3.24 -9.96 15.81
C LEU A 396 -1.99 -10.71 16.28
N ALA A 397 -1.43 -10.32 17.43
CA ALA A 397 -0.27 -11.00 18.02
C ALA A 397 -0.54 -12.49 18.30
N ASP A 398 -1.72 -12.82 18.81
CA ASP A 398 -2.13 -14.20 19.03
C ASP A 398 -2.40 -14.94 17.71
N ALA A 399 -3.05 -14.28 16.74
CA ALA A 399 -3.26 -14.84 15.41
C ALA A 399 -1.93 -15.17 14.70
N ILE A 400 -0.94 -14.29 14.79
CA ILE A 400 0.42 -14.50 14.25
C ILE A 400 1.04 -15.78 14.83
N LYS A 401 0.99 -15.95 16.16
CA LYS A 401 1.53 -17.15 16.84
C LYS A 401 0.79 -18.43 16.41
N GLU A 402 -0.54 -18.39 16.37
CA GLU A 402 -1.37 -19.54 15.96
C GLU A 402 -1.12 -19.92 14.49
N ILE A 403 -0.98 -18.96 13.60
CA ILE A 403 -0.66 -19.18 12.18
C ILE A 403 0.75 -19.79 12.02
N ALA A 404 1.76 -19.22 12.71
CA ALA A 404 3.12 -19.74 12.68
C ALA A 404 3.19 -21.18 13.18
N GLN A 405 2.52 -21.47 14.30
CA GLN A 405 2.46 -22.82 14.87
C GLN A 405 1.72 -23.81 13.93
N ASP A 406 0.62 -23.39 13.29
CA ASP A 406 -0.08 -24.25 12.30
C ASP A 406 0.83 -24.57 11.11
N TYR A 407 1.56 -23.58 10.58
CA TYR A 407 2.53 -23.77 9.49
C TYR A 407 3.69 -24.67 9.92
N GLN A 408 4.24 -24.50 11.13
CA GLN A 408 5.28 -25.34 11.72
C GLN A 408 4.83 -26.79 11.86
N ASN A 409 3.65 -27.02 12.42
CA ASN A 409 3.11 -28.35 12.73
C ASN A 409 2.52 -29.07 11.49
N SER A 410 2.27 -28.35 10.40
CA SER A 410 1.78 -28.92 9.14
C SER A 410 2.91 -29.09 8.12
N TYR A 411 3.22 -28.03 7.38
CA TYR A 411 4.16 -28.08 6.26
C TYR A 411 5.59 -28.32 6.70
N ARG A 412 6.09 -27.58 7.69
CA ARG A 412 7.47 -27.68 8.14
C ARG A 412 7.79 -28.99 8.87
N GLN A 413 6.79 -29.70 9.39
CA GLN A 413 7.02 -31.04 9.94
C GLN A 413 7.62 -32.00 8.90
N THR A 414 7.23 -31.86 7.64
CA THR A 414 7.74 -32.68 6.52
C THR A 414 8.82 -31.96 5.68
N HIS A 415 8.96 -30.65 5.85
CA HIS A 415 9.92 -29.79 5.15
C HIS A 415 10.71 -28.94 6.16
N PRO A 416 11.54 -29.57 7.03
CA PRO A 416 12.17 -28.86 8.16
C PRO A 416 13.15 -27.75 7.74
N THR A 417 13.64 -27.78 6.51
CA THR A 417 14.53 -26.76 5.94
C THR A 417 13.80 -25.59 5.28
N ALA A 418 12.46 -25.66 5.15
CA ALA A 418 11.68 -24.55 4.60
C ALA A 418 11.78 -23.30 5.52
N GLY A 419 11.70 -22.11 4.92
CA GLY A 419 11.71 -20.84 5.65
C GLY A 419 10.65 -20.79 6.76
N LEU A 420 10.93 -20.08 7.84
CA LEU A 420 9.99 -19.84 8.94
C LEU A 420 8.89 -18.86 8.49
N PHE A 421 7.78 -18.78 9.25
CA PHE A 421 6.79 -17.73 9.10
C PHE A 421 7.40 -16.42 9.64
N ALA A 422 7.78 -15.54 8.74
CA ALA A 422 8.51 -14.32 9.07
C ALA A 422 7.61 -13.09 8.89
N ILE A 423 7.17 -12.47 9.99
CA ILE A 423 6.38 -11.23 9.95
C ILE A 423 7.27 -10.02 9.67
N ASN A 424 6.67 -9.01 9.09
CA ASN A 424 7.20 -7.66 8.84
C ASN A 424 6.21 -6.62 9.37
N ASP A 425 6.01 -5.52 8.65
CA ASP A 425 5.23 -4.36 9.04
C ASP A 425 3.84 -4.68 9.60
N VAL A 426 3.51 -4.07 10.74
CA VAL A 426 2.20 -4.11 11.37
C VAL A 426 1.65 -2.70 11.57
N SER A 427 2.13 -1.94 12.55
CA SER A 427 1.65 -0.56 12.79
C SER A 427 2.65 0.22 13.64
N LEU A 428 2.58 1.56 13.57
CA LEU A 428 3.37 2.48 14.38
C LEU A 428 3.03 2.36 15.88
N PRO A 429 3.88 2.84 16.80
CA PRO A 429 3.70 2.76 18.26
C PRO A 429 2.35 3.28 18.76
N HIS A 430 1.75 4.24 18.08
CA HIS A 430 0.46 4.83 18.45
C HIS A 430 -0.62 4.60 17.38
N GLY A 431 -0.36 3.70 16.42
CA GLY A 431 -1.23 3.54 15.27
C GLY A 431 -1.29 4.79 14.39
N GLY A 432 -2.30 4.86 13.53
CA GLY A 432 -2.53 5.99 12.64
C GLY A 432 -1.76 5.90 11.33
N ASP A 433 -1.85 6.97 10.54
CA ASP A 433 -1.32 7.07 9.19
C ASP A 433 0.18 6.78 9.15
N THR A 434 0.58 5.87 8.29
CA THR A 434 1.97 5.50 8.05
C THR A 434 2.42 6.04 6.70
N PRO A 435 3.64 6.60 6.57
CA PRO A 435 4.11 7.16 5.31
C PRO A 435 4.25 6.11 4.20
N ASP A 436 4.41 4.84 4.57
CA ASP A 436 4.84 3.76 3.67
C ASP A 436 3.71 2.81 3.26
N HIS A 437 2.56 2.82 3.98
CA HIS A 437 1.45 1.91 3.74
C HIS A 437 0.10 2.63 3.58
N GLN A 438 -0.74 2.10 2.68
CA GLN A 438 -2.17 2.42 2.65
C GLN A 438 -2.90 1.43 3.56
N GLY A 439 -2.98 1.73 4.84
CA GLY A 439 -3.46 0.84 5.88
C GLY A 439 -2.42 0.71 6.98
N HIS A 440 -2.40 -0.42 7.69
CA HIS A 440 -1.52 -0.64 8.84
C HIS A 440 -1.69 0.36 9.99
N GLU A 441 -2.78 1.14 9.97
CA GLU A 441 -3.04 2.18 10.96
C GLU A 441 -3.61 1.64 12.26
N THR A 442 -4.22 0.45 12.23
CA THR A 442 -5.05 -0.07 13.35
C THR A 442 -4.45 -1.29 14.03
N GLY A 443 -3.27 -1.74 13.61
CA GLY A 443 -2.64 -2.93 14.17
C GLY A 443 -3.46 -4.22 14.03
N MET A 444 -4.27 -4.29 12.96
CA MET A 444 -5.11 -5.43 12.57
C MET A 444 -4.65 -6.06 11.26
N MET A 445 -3.50 -5.64 10.75
CA MET A 445 -2.88 -6.06 9.49
C MET A 445 -1.44 -6.46 9.74
N CYS A 446 -0.94 -7.39 8.93
CA CYS A 446 0.43 -7.83 9.01
C CYS A 446 0.96 -8.17 7.62
N ASP A 447 2.14 -7.68 7.34
CA ASP A 447 2.93 -8.12 6.20
C ASP A 447 3.83 -9.29 6.59
N VAL A 448 4.07 -10.19 5.63
CA VAL A 448 4.85 -11.41 5.84
C VAL A 448 5.89 -11.52 4.73
N PHE A 449 7.15 -11.64 5.11
CA PHE A 449 8.24 -11.87 4.18
C PHE A 449 8.07 -13.18 3.39
N LEU A 450 8.54 -13.18 2.15
CA LEU A 450 8.53 -14.40 1.35
C LEU A 450 9.64 -15.36 1.77
N PRO A 451 9.33 -16.68 1.91
CA PRO A 451 10.33 -17.70 2.14
C PRO A 451 11.17 -17.94 0.88
N LYS A 452 12.47 -18.20 1.08
CA LYS A 452 13.43 -18.57 0.04
C LYS A 452 13.70 -20.08 0.06
N LYS A 453 14.03 -20.65 -1.08
CA LYS A 453 14.38 -22.08 -1.24
C LYS A 453 15.51 -22.56 -0.33
N ASN A 454 16.38 -21.66 0.12
CA ASN A 454 17.47 -21.97 1.05
C ASN A 454 17.07 -21.89 2.54
N GLY A 455 15.78 -21.71 2.85
CA GLY A 455 15.26 -21.60 4.20
C GLY A 455 15.33 -20.19 4.81
N ALA A 456 15.95 -19.22 4.13
CA ALA A 456 15.92 -17.83 4.52
C ALA A 456 14.57 -17.16 4.15
N PHE A 457 14.39 -15.92 4.55
CA PHE A 457 13.26 -15.07 4.18
C PHE A 457 13.77 -13.67 3.74
N GLY A 458 12.90 -12.81 3.26
CA GLY A 458 13.21 -11.40 2.98
C GLY A 458 12.43 -10.83 1.80
N GLY A 459 12.71 -9.56 1.53
CA GLY A 459 12.09 -8.80 0.44
C GLY A 459 12.54 -9.27 -0.95
N ILE A 460 12.05 -10.42 -1.38
CA ILE A 460 12.21 -10.95 -2.74
C ILE A 460 10.87 -10.91 -3.46
N PHE A 461 10.92 -10.84 -4.79
CA PHE A 461 9.70 -10.91 -5.59
C PHE A 461 9.30 -12.38 -5.82
N TRP A 462 8.00 -12.63 -5.96
CA TRP A 462 7.47 -13.96 -6.29
C TRP A 462 8.04 -14.54 -7.60
N SER A 463 8.54 -13.69 -8.51
CA SER A 463 9.19 -14.08 -9.76
C SER A 463 10.68 -14.42 -9.62
N SER A 464 11.27 -14.24 -8.44
CA SER A 464 12.68 -14.57 -8.17
C SER A 464 12.93 -16.08 -8.27
N SER A 465 14.09 -16.48 -8.78
CA SER A 465 14.53 -17.88 -8.78
C SER A 465 14.73 -18.47 -7.36
N GLU A 466 14.96 -17.60 -6.37
CA GLU A 466 15.10 -17.98 -4.95
C GLU A 466 13.76 -18.20 -4.23
N TYR A 467 12.66 -17.73 -4.82
CA TYR A 467 11.33 -17.80 -4.22
C TYR A 467 10.86 -19.24 -4.01
N ASP A 468 10.43 -19.57 -2.79
CA ASP A 468 9.84 -20.85 -2.44
C ASP A 468 8.31 -20.78 -2.52
N GLN A 469 7.77 -21.11 -3.70
CA GLN A 469 6.33 -21.08 -3.95
C GLN A 469 5.56 -22.10 -3.10
N ASP A 470 6.14 -23.27 -2.81
CA ASP A 470 5.44 -24.32 -2.06
C ASP A 470 5.36 -23.98 -0.57
N ALA A 471 6.42 -23.42 0.00
CA ALA A 471 6.39 -22.87 1.37
C ALA A 471 5.40 -21.70 1.46
N THR A 472 5.40 -20.77 0.49
CA THR A 472 4.45 -19.66 0.43
C THR A 472 3.00 -20.14 0.35
N ARG A 473 2.73 -21.14 -0.48
CA ARG A 473 1.41 -21.78 -0.55
C ARG A 473 0.96 -22.35 0.79
N ALA A 474 1.88 -22.97 1.52
CA ALA A 474 1.58 -23.52 2.84
C ALA A 474 1.33 -22.42 3.87
N ILE A 475 2.10 -21.34 3.86
CA ILE A 475 1.88 -20.14 4.69
C ILE A 475 0.49 -19.56 4.43
N LEU A 476 0.13 -19.33 3.18
CA LEU A 476 -1.19 -18.80 2.81
C LEU A 476 -2.33 -19.71 3.27
N LYS A 477 -2.16 -21.03 3.21
CA LYS A 477 -3.14 -21.99 3.75
C LYS A 477 -3.30 -21.84 5.26
N SER A 478 -2.22 -21.71 6.01
CA SER A 478 -2.25 -21.50 7.46
C SER A 478 -2.90 -20.15 7.83
N ILE A 479 -2.59 -19.08 7.09
CA ILE A 479 -3.24 -17.77 7.23
C ILE A 479 -4.75 -17.92 7.03
N ARG A 480 -5.19 -18.50 5.92
CA ARG A 480 -6.62 -18.62 5.58
C ARG A 480 -7.41 -19.54 6.50
N LYS A 481 -6.75 -20.45 7.18
CA LYS A 481 -7.38 -21.37 8.17
C LYS A 481 -7.72 -20.66 9.48
N HIS A 482 -7.03 -19.56 9.80
CA HIS A 482 -7.23 -18.85 11.05
C HIS A 482 -8.57 -18.08 11.05
N LYS A 483 -9.39 -18.30 12.10
CA LYS A 483 -10.78 -17.83 12.21
C LYS A 483 -10.99 -16.33 12.14
N LEU A 484 -10.00 -15.52 12.57
CA LEU A 484 -10.09 -14.07 12.55
C LEU A 484 -9.63 -13.47 11.22
N VAL A 485 -8.91 -14.20 10.37
CA VAL A 485 -8.41 -13.65 9.09
C VAL A 485 -9.60 -13.33 8.18
N LYS A 486 -9.61 -12.11 7.65
CA LYS A 486 -10.61 -11.65 6.67
C LYS A 486 -10.44 -12.44 5.37
N PRO A 487 -11.45 -13.21 4.92
CA PRO A 487 -11.29 -14.10 3.75
C PRO A 487 -10.92 -13.38 2.44
N ARG A 488 -11.29 -12.09 2.32
CA ARG A 488 -11.04 -11.27 1.12
C ARG A 488 -9.85 -10.34 1.25
N ALA A 489 -9.20 -10.29 2.40
CA ALA A 489 -8.06 -9.41 2.68
C ALA A 489 -6.80 -10.22 2.97
N VAL A 490 -6.47 -11.12 2.05
CA VAL A 490 -5.19 -11.82 1.95
C VAL A 490 -4.64 -11.51 0.57
N PHE A 491 -3.62 -10.66 0.49
CA PHE A 491 -3.08 -10.13 -0.76
C PHE A 491 -1.68 -10.66 -1.02
N PHE A 492 -1.45 -11.08 -2.24
CA PHE A 492 -0.15 -11.44 -2.79
C PHE A 492 -0.27 -11.65 -4.30
N ASN A 493 0.75 -11.27 -5.06
CA ASN A 493 0.64 -11.17 -6.52
C ASN A 493 1.26 -12.34 -7.29
N ASP A 494 1.45 -13.53 -6.69
CA ASP A 494 1.80 -14.75 -7.42
C ASP A 494 0.57 -15.25 -8.21
N PRO A 495 0.59 -15.23 -9.57
CA PRO A 495 -0.59 -15.56 -10.39
C PRO A 495 -1.10 -16.99 -10.17
N LYS A 496 -0.20 -17.93 -9.83
CA LYS A 496 -0.58 -19.31 -9.57
C LYS A 496 -1.33 -19.45 -8.26
N LEU A 497 -0.86 -18.78 -7.20
CA LEU A 497 -1.51 -18.81 -5.89
C LEU A 497 -2.84 -18.04 -5.89
N ILE A 498 -2.95 -17.00 -6.73
CA ILE A 498 -4.23 -16.32 -7.00
C ILE A 498 -5.20 -17.28 -7.69
N THR A 499 -4.76 -18.01 -8.73
CA THR A 499 -5.60 -19.00 -9.44
C THR A 499 -6.03 -20.14 -8.52
N GLU A 500 -5.20 -20.51 -7.54
CA GLU A 500 -5.54 -21.50 -6.49
C GLU A 500 -6.53 -20.93 -5.44
N GLY A 501 -6.88 -19.63 -5.51
CA GLY A 501 -7.80 -18.98 -4.58
C GLY A 501 -7.21 -18.73 -3.19
N LEU A 502 -5.88 -18.76 -3.04
CA LEU A 502 -5.21 -18.60 -1.75
C LEU A 502 -4.99 -17.13 -1.39
N CYS A 503 -4.90 -16.24 -2.36
CA CYS A 503 -4.72 -14.81 -2.19
C CYS A 503 -5.44 -14.04 -3.30
N ALA A 504 -5.49 -12.72 -3.19
CA ALA A 504 -6.01 -11.82 -4.21
C ALA A 504 -4.90 -10.88 -4.68
N PHE A 505 -5.03 -10.39 -5.91
CA PHE A 505 -4.15 -9.34 -6.43
C PHE A 505 -4.40 -8.02 -5.72
N ALA A 506 -3.33 -7.36 -5.29
CA ALA A 506 -3.35 -5.97 -4.88
C ALA A 506 -2.05 -5.27 -5.31
N SER A 507 -2.15 -4.00 -5.69
CA SER A 507 -0.95 -3.21 -6.06
C SER A 507 0.05 -3.19 -4.91
N GLY A 508 1.35 -3.31 -5.21
CA GLY A 508 2.41 -3.31 -4.20
C GLY A 508 2.75 -4.68 -3.60
N HIS A 509 1.91 -5.70 -3.70
CA HIS A 509 2.06 -7.00 -3.02
C HIS A 509 2.83 -8.06 -3.86
N HIS A 510 3.94 -7.66 -4.49
CA HIS A 510 4.78 -8.57 -5.27
C HIS A 510 5.89 -9.27 -4.46
N HIS A 511 6.23 -8.73 -3.29
CA HIS A 511 7.41 -9.10 -2.50
C HIS A 511 7.09 -9.46 -1.04
N HIS A 512 5.82 -9.42 -0.66
CA HIS A 512 5.31 -9.81 0.66
C HIS A 512 3.88 -10.34 0.53
N ILE A 513 3.44 -11.10 1.52
CA ILE A 513 2.04 -11.44 1.73
C ILE A 513 1.47 -10.41 2.72
N HIS A 514 0.30 -9.89 2.44
CA HIS A 514 -0.46 -9.06 3.37
C HIS A 514 -1.71 -9.81 3.84
N PHE A 515 -2.04 -9.74 5.13
CA PHE A 515 -3.32 -10.24 5.62
C PHE A 515 -3.91 -9.35 6.70
N GLU A 516 -5.23 -9.35 6.80
CA GLU A 516 -5.99 -8.60 7.78
C GLU A 516 -6.84 -9.52 8.65
N ILE A 517 -7.11 -9.11 9.90
CA ILE A 517 -8.02 -9.82 10.79
C ILE A 517 -9.27 -9.00 11.12
N ASN A 518 -10.36 -9.69 11.43
CA ASN A 518 -11.54 -9.11 12.04
C ASN A 518 -11.39 -9.04 13.56
N PRO A 519 -12.05 -8.09 14.24
CA PRO A 519 -12.21 -8.17 15.68
C PRO A 519 -12.98 -9.45 16.06
N PRO A 520 -12.61 -10.12 17.17
CA PRO A 520 -13.43 -11.22 17.70
C PRO A 520 -14.77 -10.67 18.22
N LEU A 521 -15.70 -11.58 18.47
CA LEU A 521 -16.92 -11.21 19.18
C LEU A 521 -16.57 -10.68 20.59
N ARG A 522 -17.24 -9.61 21.01
CA ARG A 522 -17.08 -9.04 22.33
C ARG A 522 -17.53 -10.01 23.42
N SER A 523 -16.72 -10.23 24.43
CA SER A 523 -17.01 -11.09 25.58
C SER A 523 -17.01 -10.34 26.91
#